data_42447d0883d5b53aec920c7ff9434c0b
#
_entry.id   42447d0883d5b53aec920c7ff9434c0b
#
_cell.length_a   1.000
_cell.length_b   1.000
_cell.length_c   1.000
_cell.angle_alpha   90.00
_cell.angle_beta   90.00
_cell.angle_gamma   90.00
#
_symmetry.space_group_name_H-M   'P 1'
#
loop_
_entity.id
_entity.type
_entity.pdbx_description
1 polymer ?
#
loop_
_entity_poly.entity_id
_entity_poly.type
_entity_poly.pdbx_seq_one_letter_code
_entity_poly.pdbx_strand_id
1 'polypeptide(L)'
;STILNEVIDMHVRASEIKDLSRVMDLINQAKEYFKDNDINQWQKGYPDINTILDDIISGNSYVLSKHSHTYGTMHFIIGIEPSYVRIYNGHWLTDTRHYGIIHRFAIDNNHKRKGYAKKLLDYAVNICKQSGTPSIRLDIEKNNKPMKEFILKNGFKHCGTVRLKNNE
;
A
#
# COMPACT_ATOMS: atom_id res chain seq x y z
N SER A 1 25.58 -11.95 13.38
CA SER A 1 26.19 -11.64 12.08
C SER A 1 25.25 -11.93 10.93
N THR A 2 24.76 -13.16 10.80
CA THR A 2 23.85 -13.53 9.71
C THR A 2 22.53 -12.73 9.78
N ILE A 3 21.96 -12.61 10.98
CA ILE A 3 20.71 -11.86 11.18
C ILE A 3 20.91 -10.38 10.84
N LEU A 4 22.02 -9.80 11.24
CA LEU A 4 22.33 -8.40 10.95
C LEU A 4 22.47 -8.15 9.45
N ASN A 5 23.16 -9.04 8.73
CA ASN A 5 23.29 -8.94 7.29
C ASN A 5 21.93 -9.05 6.58
N GLU A 6 21.06 -9.91 7.07
CA GLU A 6 19.72 -10.06 6.51
C GLU A 6 18.87 -8.78 6.65
N VAL A 7 18.98 -8.11 7.79
CA VAL A 7 18.27 -6.83 8.02
C VAL A 7 18.82 -5.73 7.11
N ILE A 8 20.13 -5.66 6.93
CA ILE A 8 20.78 -4.64 6.10
C ILE A 8 20.41 -4.82 4.62
N ASP A 9 20.30 -6.07 4.15
CA ASP A 9 20.02 -6.37 2.75
C ASP A 9 18.56 -6.11 2.33
N MET A 10 17.64 -5.98 3.30
CA MET A 10 16.24 -5.73 3.00
C MET A 10 16.01 -4.25 2.72
N HIS A 11 15.43 -3.94 1.57
CA HIS A 11 15.18 -2.55 1.15
C HIS A 11 13.95 -2.43 0.28
N VAL A 12 13.45 -1.20 0.20
CA VAL A 12 12.35 -0.82 -0.71
C VAL A 12 12.98 -0.19 -1.95
N ARG A 13 12.48 -0.59 -3.11
CA ARG A 13 12.87 -0.03 -4.40
C ARG A 13 11.68 0.07 -5.33
N ALA A 14 11.83 0.85 -6.40
CA ALA A 14 10.84 0.87 -7.47
C ALA A 14 10.77 -0.51 -8.13
N SER A 15 9.56 -0.95 -8.44
CA SER A 15 9.34 -2.20 -9.16
C SER A 15 9.82 -2.09 -10.61
N GLU A 16 10.33 -3.18 -11.15
CA GLU A 16 10.70 -3.32 -12.56
C GLU A 16 9.76 -4.32 -13.24
N ILE A 17 9.78 -4.38 -14.56
CA ILE A 17 8.92 -5.32 -15.32
C ILE A 17 9.12 -6.76 -14.85
N LYS A 18 10.35 -7.14 -14.51
CA LYS A 18 10.66 -8.48 -14.00
C LYS A 18 9.92 -8.81 -12.70
N ASP A 19 9.45 -7.80 -11.97
CA ASP A 19 8.73 -7.99 -10.71
C ASP A 19 7.23 -8.24 -10.91
N LEU A 20 6.71 -8.05 -12.12
CA LEU A 20 5.26 -8.10 -12.39
C LEU A 20 4.61 -9.40 -11.90
N SER A 21 5.20 -10.53 -12.23
CA SER A 21 4.66 -11.84 -11.84
C SER A 21 4.58 -11.98 -10.32
N ARG A 22 5.64 -11.58 -9.62
CA ARG A 22 5.69 -11.69 -8.16
C ARG A 22 4.74 -10.69 -7.49
N VAL A 23 4.63 -9.49 -8.00
CA VAL A 23 3.67 -8.49 -7.48
C VAL A 23 2.24 -9.04 -7.63
N MET A 24 1.92 -9.63 -8.79
CA MET A 24 0.62 -10.27 -8.98
C MET A 24 0.37 -11.41 -8.01
N ASP A 25 1.39 -12.21 -7.69
CA ASP A 25 1.27 -13.25 -6.66
C ASP A 25 0.88 -12.66 -5.30
N LEU A 26 1.53 -11.57 -4.90
CA LEU A 26 1.22 -10.90 -3.64
C LEU A 26 -0.21 -10.34 -3.63
N ILE A 27 -0.65 -9.76 -4.73
CA ILE A 27 -2.02 -9.25 -4.88
C ILE A 27 -3.02 -10.41 -4.81
N ASN A 28 -2.74 -11.52 -5.49
CA ASN A 28 -3.63 -12.68 -5.49
C ASN A 28 -3.71 -13.34 -4.11
N GLN A 29 -2.59 -13.40 -3.37
CA GLN A 29 -2.61 -13.84 -1.97
C GLN A 29 -3.55 -12.96 -1.13
N ALA A 30 -3.48 -11.66 -1.32
CA ALA A 30 -4.35 -10.73 -0.60
C ALA A 30 -5.82 -10.93 -0.95
N LYS A 31 -6.14 -11.15 -2.23
CA LYS A 31 -7.51 -11.44 -2.68
C LYS A 31 -8.07 -12.69 -2.02
N GLU A 32 -7.27 -13.76 -1.93
CA GLU A 32 -7.68 -14.99 -1.27
C GLU A 32 -7.87 -14.79 0.24
N TYR A 33 -6.99 -14.06 0.88
CA TYR A 33 -7.12 -13.70 2.29
C TYR A 33 -8.42 -12.93 2.55
N PHE A 34 -8.74 -11.96 1.71
CA PHE A 34 -9.96 -11.17 1.84
C PHE A 34 -11.20 -12.06 1.68
N LYS A 35 -11.20 -12.94 0.68
CA LYS A 35 -12.28 -13.88 0.46
C LYS A 35 -12.50 -14.79 1.68
N ASP A 36 -11.42 -15.35 2.20
CA ASP A 36 -11.48 -16.29 3.33
C ASP A 36 -11.90 -15.63 4.64
N ASN A 37 -11.79 -14.31 4.74
CA ASN A 37 -12.10 -13.54 5.94
C ASN A 37 -13.32 -12.62 5.77
N ASP A 38 -14.13 -12.83 4.73
CA ASP A 38 -15.34 -12.06 4.44
C ASP A 38 -15.08 -10.55 4.32
N ILE A 39 -13.93 -10.19 3.77
CA ILE A 39 -13.58 -8.82 3.46
C ILE A 39 -13.92 -8.56 2.00
N ASN A 40 -14.86 -7.65 1.75
CA ASN A 40 -15.31 -7.32 0.40
C ASN A 40 -14.38 -6.32 -0.28
N GLN A 41 -13.11 -6.70 -0.41
CA GLN A 41 -12.07 -5.91 -1.05
C GLN A 41 -11.46 -6.75 -2.16
N TRP A 42 -11.30 -6.14 -3.35
CA TRP A 42 -10.66 -6.77 -4.51
C TRP A 42 -11.31 -8.08 -4.95
N GLN A 43 -12.62 -8.20 -4.82
CA GLN A 43 -13.35 -9.44 -5.13
C GLN A 43 -14.05 -9.43 -6.50
N LYS A 44 -13.83 -8.38 -7.30
CA LYS A 44 -14.50 -8.21 -8.59
C LYS A 44 -13.50 -8.04 -9.75
N GLY A 45 -12.33 -8.67 -9.66
CA GLY A 45 -11.32 -8.65 -10.72
C GLY A 45 -10.29 -7.55 -10.62
N TYR A 46 -10.47 -6.57 -9.76
CA TYR A 46 -9.50 -5.51 -9.50
C TYR A 46 -8.65 -5.86 -8.27
N PRO A 47 -7.36 -5.51 -8.21
CA PRO A 47 -6.57 -5.07 -9.36
C PRO A 47 -6.21 -6.24 -10.28
N ASP A 48 -6.12 -5.95 -11.56
CA ASP A 48 -5.70 -6.93 -12.56
C ASP A 48 -4.24 -6.69 -13.01
N ILE A 49 -3.78 -7.54 -13.89
CA ILE A 49 -2.39 -7.45 -14.39
C ILE A 49 -2.12 -6.13 -15.10
N ASN A 50 -3.10 -5.57 -15.81
CA ASN A 50 -2.94 -4.30 -16.52
C ASN A 50 -2.78 -3.14 -15.55
N THR A 51 -3.53 -3.14 -14.46
CA THR A 51 -3.38 -2.14 -13.39
C THR A 51 -1.97 -2.17 -12.81
N ILE A 52 -1.47 -3.35 -12.48
CA ILE A 52 -0.14 -3.50 -11.90
C ILE A 52 0.95 -3.13 -12.90
N LEU A 53 0.78 -3.54 -14.17
CA LEU A 53 1.73 -3.17 -15.21
C LEU A 53 1.82 -1.66 -15.39
N ASP A 54 0.68 -0.97 -15.40
CA ASP A 54 0.63 0.49 -15.48
C ASP A 54 1.33 1.14 -14.28
N ASP A 55 1.13 0.62 -13.07
CA ASP A 55 1.82 1.10 -11.88
C ASP A 55 3.34 0.99 -12.02
N ILE A 56 3.81 -0.12 -12.56
CA ILE A 56 5.25 -0.37 -12.76
C ILE A 56 5.81 0.57 -13.82
N ILE A 57 5.16 0.65 -14.97
CA ILE A 57 5.61 1.50 -16.10
C ILE A 57 5.64 2.98 -15.67
N SER A 58 4.67 3.40 -14.88
CA SER A 58 4.59 4.78 -14.37
C SER A 58 5.62 5.10 -13.28
N GLY A 59 6.35 4.10 -12.79
CA GLY A 59 7.33 4.28 -11.73
C GLY A 59 6.72 4.46 -10.34
N ASN A 60 5.47 4.06 -10.15
CA ASN A 60 4.72 4.27 -8.90
C ASN A 60 4.52 3.00 -8.09
N SER A 61 5.00 1.87 -8.60
CA SER A 61 4.99 0.59 -7.86
C SER A 61 6.31 0.39 -7.15
N TYR A 62 6.24 -0.06 -5.90
CA TYR A 62 7.40 -0.33 -5.06
C TYR A 62 7.32 -1.73 -4.51
N VAL A 63 8.48 -2.34 -4.30
CA VAL A 63 8.61 -3.65 -3.69
C VAL A 63 9.58 -3.59 -2.52
N LEU A 64 9.28 -4.38 -1.49
CA LEU A 64 10.20 -4.67 -0.41
C LEU A 64 10.92 -5.96 -0.75
N SER A 65 12.22 -5.89 -0.96
CA SER A 65 12.99 -7.04 -1.40
C SER A 65 14.26 -7.25 -0.59
N LYS A 66 14.71 -8.50 -0.59
CA LYS A 66 15.97 -8.92 -0.01
C LYS A 66 16.55 -9.99 -0.94
N HIS A 67 17.74 -9.72 -1.49
CA HIS A 67 18.32 -10.57 -2.54
C HIS A 67 17.33 -10.69 -3.71
N SER A 68 16.98 -11.91 -4.10
CA SER A 68 16.04 -12.19 -5.18
C SER A 68 14.59 -12.37 -4.72
N HIS A 69 14.33 -12.21 -3.41
CA HIS A 69 13.00 -12.41 -2.84
C HIS A 69 12.27 -11.09 -2.64
N THR A 70 10.97 -11.09 -2.95
CA THR A 70 10.08 -9.94 -2.74
C THR A 70 9.03 -10.32 -1.71
N TYR A 71 8.91 -9.50 -0.67
CA TYR A 71 8.07 -9.78 0.49
C TYR A 71 6.87 -8.86 0.60
N GLY A 72 6.83 -7.79 -0.16
CA GLY A 72 5.72 -6.85 -0.11
C GLY A 72 5.74 -5.90 -1.29
N THR A 73 4.61 -5.23 -1.49
CA THR A 73 4.41 -4.27 -2.57
C THR A 73 3.45 -3.17 -2.15
N MET A 74 3.57 -2.02 -2.78
CA MET A 74 2.60 -0.93 -2.69
C MET A 74 2.66 -0.07 -3.96
N HIS A 75 1.54 0.56 -4.27
CA HIS A 75 1.50 1.72 -5.15
C HIS A 75 1.60 2.97 -4.28
N PHE A 76 2.47 3.90 -4.63
CA PHE A 76 2.62 5.15 -3.89
C PHE A 76 2.89 6.31 -4.83
N ILE A 77 2.12 7.38 -4.67
CA ILE A 77 2.31 8.65 -5.38
C ILE A 77 2.11 9.83 -4.43
N ILE A 78 2.64 10.98 -4.81
CA ILE A 78 2.26 12.28 -4.24
C ILE A 78 1.41 12.99 -5.28
N GLY A 79 0.19 13.34 -4.92
CA GLY A 79 -0.75 13.95 -5.87
C GLY A 79 -2.14 14.11 -5.29
N ILE A 80 -3.12 13.98 -6.14
CA ILE A 80 -4.55 14.09 -5.80
C ILE A 80 -5.24 12.79 -6.20
N GLU A 81 -5.97 12.20 -5.27
CA GLU A 81 -6.84 11.05 -5.58
C GLU A 81 -8.26 11.56 -5.80
N PRO A 82 -8.83 11.40 -7.01
CA PRO A 82 -10.17 11.91 -7.29
C PRO A 82 -11.24 11.43 -6.31
N SER A 83 -11.16 10.18 -5.84
CA SER A 83 -12.10 9.62 -4.87
C SER A 83 -12.02 10.29 -3.50
N TYR A 84 -10.92 11.00 -3.19
CA TYR A 84 -10.71 11.65 -1.90
C TYR A 84 -11.11 13.11 -1.88
N VAL A 85 -11.52 13.68 -3.01
CA VAL A 85 -11.95 15.08 -3.09
C VAL A 85 -13.18 15.30 -2.25
N ARG A 86 -14.09 14.32 -2.19
CA ARG A 86 -15.28 14.38 -1.37
C ARG A 86 -15.20 13.34 -0.25
N ILE A 87 -15.21 13.83 0.99
CA ILE A 87 -15.24 12.99 2.19
C ILE A 87 -16.57 13.19 2.92
N TYR A 88 -17.10 12.11 3.49
CA TYR A 88 -18.36 12.08 4.22
C TYR A 88 -18.11 11.75 5.68
N ASN A 89 -18.97 12.27 6.57
CA ASN A 89 -18.93 11.97 8.00
C ASN A 89 -17.58 12.30 8.65
N GLY A 90 -16.98 13.39 8.21
CA GLY A 90 -15.70 13.84 8.73
C GLY A 90 -14.98 14.76 7.77
N HIS A 91 -13.71 14.96 8.01
CA HIS A 91 -12.85 15.81 7.19
C HIS A 91 -11.40 15.37 7.30
N TRP A 92 -10.61 15.68 6.26
CA TRP A 92 -9.18 15.42 6.29
C TRP A 92 -8.48 16.29 7.33
N LEU A 93 -7.35 15.80 7.88
CA LEU A 93 -6.56 16.53 8.86
C LEU A 93 -5.81 17.72 8.25
N THR A 94 -5.52 17.65 6.95
CA THR A 94 -4.82 18.69 6.21
C THR A 94 -5.65 19.09 5.00
N ASP A 95 -5.54 20.34 4.59
CA ASP A 95 -6.24 20.88 3.42
C ASP A 95 -5.30 21.12 2.25
N THR A 96 -4.09 20.58 2.29
CA THR A 96 -3.15 20.71 1.20
C THR A 96 -3.67 20.06 -0.08
N ARG A 97 -3.32 20.66 -1.22
CA ARG A 97 -3.76 20.18 -2.52
C ARG A 97 -3.16 18.81 -2.85
N HIS A 98 -1.91 18.59 -2.48
CA HIS A 98 -1.19 17.34 -2.74
C HIS A 98 -0.87 16.64 -1.42
N TYR A 99 -0.91 15.32 -1.46
CA TYR A 99 -0.64 14.46 -0.31
C TYR A 99 -0.10 13.12 -0.83
N GLY A 100 0.53 12.36 0.04
CA GLY A 100 0.91 10.99 -0.29
C GLY A 100 -0.32 10.09 -0.36
N ILE A 101 -0.32 9.15 -1.29
CA ILE A 101 -1.44 8.22 -1.52
C ILE A 101 -0.87 6.82 -1.64
N ILE A 102 -1.32 5.92 -0.76
CA ILE A 102 -0.92 4.51 -0.80
C ILE A 102 -2.12 3.68 -1.24
N HIS A 103 -1.90 2.88 -2.28
CA HIS A 103 -2.85 1.90 -2.78
C HIS A 103 -2.17 0.56 -2.99
N ARG A 104 -2.96 -0.48 -3.17
CA ARG A 104 -2.48 -1.82 -3.57
C ARG A 104 -1.31 -2.29 -2.71
N PHE A 105 -1.53 -2.19 -1.41
CA PHE A 105 -0.57 -2.55 -0.38
C PHE A 105 -0.76 -4.02 0.00
N ALA A 106 0.27 -4.83 -0.14
CA ALA A 106 0.18 -6.26 0.15
C ALA A 106 1.51 -6.81 0.65
N ILE A 107 1.44 -7.67 1.66
CA ILE A 107 2.60 -8.36 2.24
C ILE A 107 2.43 -9.86 2.04
N ASP A 108 3.51 -10.57 1.73
CA ASP A 108 3.51 -12.02 1.61
C ASP A 108 2.87 -12.67 2.84
N ASN A 109 1.89 -13.52 2.65
CA ASN A 109 1.17 -14.20 3.73
C ASN A 109 2.09 -14.97 4.67
N ASN A 110 3.17 -15.54 4.14
CA ASN A 110 4.11 -16.34 4.93
C ASN A 110 5.04 -15.48 5.79
N HIS A 111 5.01 -14.16 5.61
CA HIS A 111 5.94 -13.24 6.25
C HIS A 111 5.23 -12.07 6.96
N LYS A 112 3.97 -12.26 7.33
CA LYS A 112 3.21 -11.25 8.07
C LYS A 112 3.75 -11.13 9.50
N ARG A 113 3.55 -9.96 10.11
CA ARG A 113 3.96 -9.64 11.49
C ARG A 113 5.47 -9.64 11.71
N LYS A 114 6.26 -9.43 10.64
CA LYS A 114 7.72 -9.30 10.72
C LYS A 114 8.20 -7.86 10.57
N GLY A 115 7.28 -6.88 10.62
CA GLY A 115 7.61 -5.47 10.43
C GLY A 115 7.80 -5.06 8.98
N TYR A 116 7.45 -5.90 8.02
CA TYR A 116 7.65 -5.61 6.59
C TYR A 116 6.69 -4.54 6.09
N ALA A 117 5.45 -4.56 6.55
CA ALA A 117 4.48 -3.51 6.22
C ALA A 117 4.98 -2.13 6.68
N LYS A 118 5.56 -2.07 7.88
CA LYS A 118 6.12 -0.82 8.41
C LYS A 118 7.28 -0.31 7.57
N LYS A 119 8.11 -1.19 7.02
CA LYS A 119 9.22 -0.80 6.15
C LYS A 119 8.73 -0.11 4.87
N LEU A 120 7.68 -0.65 4.25
CA LEU A 120 7.05 0.00 3.09
C LEU A 120 6.44 1.36 3.47
N LEU A 121 5.70 1.40 4.57
CA LEU A 121 5.09 2.63 5.05
C LEU A 121 6.16 3.70 5.37
N ASP A 122 7.22 3.33 6.05
CA ASP A 122 8.29 4.24 6.42
C ASP A 122 8.98 4.82 5.17
N TYR A 123 9.12 4.03 4.11
CA TYR A 123 9.65 4.52 2.84
C TYR A 123 8.76 5.63 2.26
N ALA A 124 7.45 5.43 2.24
CA ALA A 124 6.50 6.44 1.77
C ALA A 124 6.56 7.71 2.64
N VAL A 125 6.62 7.54 3.97
CA VAL A 125 6.74 8.66 4.90
C VAL A 125 8.02 9.47 4.63
N ASN A 126 9.13 8.79 4.40
CA ASN A 126 10.41 9.45 4.12
C ASN A 126 10.38 10.25 2.82
N ILE A 127 9.75 9.71 1.77
CA ILE A 127 9.58 10.45 0.51
C ILE A 127 8.74 11.71 0.75
N CYS A 128 7.65 11.61 1.50
CA CYS A 128 6.83 12.76 1.82
C CYS A 128 7.60 13.81 2.61
N LYS A 129 8.39 13.40 3.59
CA LYS A 129 9.23 14.33 4.36
C LYS A 129 10.25 15.05 3.48
N GLN A 130 10.91 14.34 2.58
CA GLN A 130 11.91 14.91 1.66
C GLN A 130 11.29 15.91 0.69
N SER A 131 10.04 15.70 0.29
CA SER A 131 9.34 16.58 -0.66
C SER A 131 8.50 17.68 0.00
N GLY A 132 8.48 17.73 1.35
CA GLY A 132 7.68 18.72 2.06
C GLY A 132 6.18 18.44 2.02
N THR A 133 5.79 17.20 1.75
CA THR A 133 4.38 16.77 1.72
C THR A 133 3.93 16.44 3.13
N PRO A 134 2.90 17.11 3.68
CA PRO A 134 2.62 17.06 5.12
C PRO A 134 1.80 15.85 5.56
N SER A 135 1.21 15.09 4.64
CA SER A 135 0.33 13.98 5.02
C SER A 135 0.32 12.88 3.98
N ILE A 136 -0.13 11.70 4.44
CA ILE A 136 -0.46 10.56 3.59
C ILE A 136 -1.93 10.22 3.84
N ARG A 137 -2.67 9.98 2.77
CA ARG A 137 -4.06 9.55 2.82
C ARG A 137 -4.20 8.17 2.22
N LEU A 138 -5.04 7.36 2.82
CA LEU A 138 -5.40 6.07 2.26
C LEU A 138 -6.82 5.72 2.68
N ASP A 139 -7.44 4.80 1.95
CA ASP A 139 -8.74 4.27 2.29
C ASP A 139 -8.62 2.78 2.62
N ILE A 140 -9.52 2.31 3.47
CA ILE A 140 -9.54 0.92 3.92
C ILE A 140 -10.98 0.44 3.88
N GLU A 141 -11.20 -0.77 3.37
CA GLU A 141 -12.49 -1.41 3.44
C GLU A 141 -12.84 -1.64 4.93
N LYS A 142 -14.09 -1.37 5.29
CA LYS A 142 -14.53 -1.32 6.70
C LYS A 142 -14.28 -2.61 7.48
N ASN A 143 -14.27 -3.76 6.81
CA ASN A 143 -14.07 -5.06 7.45
C ASN A 143 -12.61 -5.52 7.44
N ASN A 144 -11.71 -4.72 6.85
CA ASN A 144 -10.28 -5.04 6.85
C ASN A 144 -9.64 -4.60 8.17
N LYS A 145 -9.92 -5.33 9.21
CA LYS A 145 -9.43 -5.03 10.56
C LYS A 145 -7.91 -5.04 10.68
N PRO A 146 -7.20 -6.03 10.13
CA PRO A 146 -5.73 -6.03 10.24
C PRO A 146 -5.08 -4.78 9.66
N MET A 147 -5.53 -4.30 8.51
CA MET A 147 -5.01 -3.07 7.92
C MET A 147 -5.36 -1.85 8.75
N LYS A 148 -6.59 -1.79 9.24
CA LYS A 148 -7.02 -0.69 10.10
C LYS A 148 -6.18 -0.61 11.38
N GLU A 149 -5.94 -1.74 12.04
CA GLU A 149 -5.10 -1.81 13.23
C GLU A 149 -3.67 -1.37 12.92
N PHE A 150 -3.12 -1.83 11.81
CA PHE A 150 -1.76 -1.48 11.39
C PHE A 150 -1.60 0.04 11.21
N ILE A 151 -2.49 0.69 10.46
CA ILE A 151 -2.34 2.12 10.20
C ILE A 151 -2.61 2.97 11.43
N LEU A 152 -3.57 2.59 12.28
CA LEU A 152 -3.84 3.32 13.53
C LEU A 152 -2.64 3.21 14.47
N LYS A 153 -2.02 2.04 14.56
CA LYS A 153 -0.81 1.84 15.35
C LYS A 153 0.35 2.70 14.85
N ASN A 154 0.38 3.03 13.57
CA ASN A 154 1.44 3.83 12.97
C ASN A 154 1.09 5.32 12.85
N GLY A 155 0.14 5.79 13.65
CA GLY A 155 -0.13 7.21 13.80
C GLY A 155 -1.17 7.80 12.86
N PHE A 156 -1.80 7.00 12.02
CA PHE A 156 -2.92 7.46 11.20
C PHE A 156 -4.15 7.68 12.05
N LYS A 157 -5.01 8.60 11.60
CA LYS A 157 -6.29 8.89 12.26
C LYS A 157 -7.43 8.68 11.29
N HIS A 158 -8.53 8.13 11.80
CA HIS A 158 -9.76 8.01 11.04
C HIS A 158 -10.34 9.40 10.77
N CYS A 159 -10.54 9.74 9.50
CA CYS A 159 -11.00 11.05 9.08
C CYS A 159 -12.45 11.08 8.60
N GLY A 160 -12.97 9.96 8.12
CA GLY A 160 -14.31 9.89 7.56
C GLY A 160 -14.46 8.75 6.58
N THR A 161 -15.40 8.91 5.65
CA THR A 161 -15.73 7.91 4.65
C THR A 161 -15.57 8.49 3.25
N VAL A 162 -15.00 7.73 2.34
CA VAL A 162 -14.92 8.08 0.91
C VAL A 162 -15.66 7.03 0.09
N ARG A 163 -16.06 7.43 -1.12
CA ARG A 163 -16.68 6.53 -2.09
C ARG A 163 -15.72 6.40 -3.27
N LEU A 164 -15.26 5.19 -3.51
CA LEU A 164 -14.35 4.93 -4.62
C LEU A 164 -15.12 5.04 -5.94
N LYS A 165 -14.50 5.67 -6.93
CA LYS A 165 -15.12 5.91 -8.24
C LYS A 165 -15.07 4.68 -9.14
N ASN A 166 -14.17 3.75 -8.84
CA ASN A 166 -14.05 2.46 -9.52
C ASN A 166 -14.45 1.35 -8.57
N ASN A 167 -14.73 0.16 -9.08
CA ASN A 167 -15.11 -1.00 -8.27
C ASN A 167 -13.87 -1.62 -7.58
N GLU A 168 -13.14 -0.81 -6.88
CA GLU A 168 -11.90 -1.19 -6.20
C GLU A 168 -12.13 -1.86 -4.85
#